data_35e8a352e0a00fa2b6a17d3e5a44b2d0
#
_entry.id   35e8a352e0a00fa2b6a17d3e5a44b2d0
#
_cell.length_a   1.000
_cell.length_b   1.000
_cell.length_c   1.000
_cell.angle_alpha   90.00
_cell.angle_beta   90.00
_cell.angle_gamma   90.00
#
_symmetry.space_group_name_H-M   'P 1'
#
loop_
_entity.id
_entity.type
_entity.pdbx_description
1 polymer ?
#
loop_
_entity_poly.entity_id
_entity_poly.type
_entity_poly.pdbx_seq_one_letter_code
_entity_poly.pdbx_strand_id
1 'polypeptide(L)'
;MKFPSLSFRTLFTLTYYLLPLLLVGCLCSPSAVYAGALTQRIAAFPKWHDKPTVQPVEGDLVYPDWMVGTWKMTSTLVEMVAPLAPEVTTPGFEGNRDFLNTPVICQVRFVPSNVLERNKAVIPFLSLPTKSLTKALVVSDRAFNGLSLAKAYLGDRVFRVWVDSGDPNRMTTKFRDNRKLFSFATGRSVEQPDPDHFIASELFQQFFQAPEKPYKNQVETTTAYTHQPNGTVTADQFTAVYLNPPHPKAFVAGDRPVALYHYRLQFAK
;
A
#
# COMPACT_ATOMS: atom_id res chain seq x y z
N MET A 1 62.88 42.01 -4.17
CA MET A 1 61.48 41.91 -3.88
C MET A 1 61.32 41.49 -2.42
N LYS A 2 60.85 42.39 -1.54
CA LYS A 2 60.57 42.07 -0.12
C LYS A 2 59.12 41.68 0.01
N PHE A 3 58.84 40.46 0.43
CA PHE A 3 57.45 40.02 0.82
C PHE A 3 57.07 40.65 2.17
N PRO A 4 55.87 41.22 2.34
CA PRO A 4 55.48 41.74 3.62
C PRO A 4 55.19 40.56 4.59
N SER A 5 55.90 40.55 5.73
CA SER A 5 55.61 39.59 6.82
C SER A 5 54.27 39.94 7.44
N LEU A 6 53.28 39.07 7.29
CA LEU A 6 52.02 39.16 8.02
C LEU A 6 52.33 39.01 9.52
N SER A 7 51.93 39.99 10.32
CA SER A 7 52.15 39.96 11.76
C SER A 7 51.27 38.85 12.38
N PHE A 8 51.84 38.20 13.41
CA PHE A 8 51.18 37.10 14.15
C PHE A 8 49.79 37.48 14.72
N ARG A 9 49.50 38.76 14.92
CA ARG A 9 48.22 39.31 15.35
C ARG A 9 47.14 39.24 14.27
N THR A 10 47.49 39.43 13.00
CA THR A 10 46.56 39.36 11.86
C THR A 10 46.11 37.91 11.56
N LEU A 11 47.01 36.94 11.81
CA LEU A 11 46.68 35.52 11.64
C LEU A 11 45.67 35.04 12.70
N PHE A 12 45.82 35.52 13.96
CA PHE A 12 44.91 35.14 15.07
C PHE A 12 43.52 35.74 14.92
N THR A 13 43.36 36.94 14.40
CA THR A 13 42.08 37.58 14.15
C THR A 13 41.35 36.92 13.00
N LEU A 14 42.05 36.49 11.94
CA LEU A 14 41.43 35.81 10.81
C LEU A 14 40.88 34.43 11.18
N THR A 15 41.57 33.68 12.05
CA THR A 15 41.11 32.39 12.56
C THR A 15 39.89 32.53 13.48
N TYR A 16 39.76 33.63 14.22
CA TYR A 16 38.63 33.86 15.14
C TYR A 16 37.30 34.15 14.41
N TYR A 17 37.35 34.72 13.21
CA TYR A 17 36.17 35.00 12.37
C TYR A 17 35.87 33.88 11.38
N LEU A 18 36.84 33.09 10.96
CA LEU A 18 36.61 31.96 10.04
C LEU A 18 36.04 30.73 10.75
N LEU A 19 36.38 30.50 12.02
CA LEU A 19 35.88 29.33 12.79
C LEU A 19 34.36 29.35 13.02
N PRO A 20 33.74 30.48 13.46
CA PRO A 20 32.26 30.52 13.59
C PRO A 20 31.53 30.49 12.24
N LEU A 21 32.15 31.01 11.16
CA LEU A 21 31.54 30.93 9.82
C LEU A 21 31.50 29.48 9.30
N LEU A 22 32.51 28.67 9.59
CA LEU A 22 32.56 27.24 9.26
C LEU A 22 31.54 26.42 10.14
N LEU A 23 31.35 26.81 11.40
CA LEU A 23 30.39 26.16 12.28
C LEU A 23 28.94 26.45 11.87
N VAL A 24 28.65 27.67 11.42
CA VAL A 24 27.29 28.03 10.91
C VAL A 24 27.01 27.33 9.58
N GLY A 25 28.02 27.16 8.71
CA GLY A 25 27.88 26.40 7.46
C GLY A 25 27.56 24.92 7.66
N CYS A 26 28.05 24.29 8.75
CA CYS A 26 27.72 22.89 9.10
C CYS A 26 26.30 22.72 9.66
N LEU A 27 25.72 23.76 10.29
CA LEU A 27 24.38 23.72 10.84
C LEU A 27 23.27 23.94 9.78
N CYS A 28 23.63 24.45 8.62
CA CYS A 28 22.72 24.67 7.49
C CYS A 28 22.80 23.59 6.40
N SER A 29 23.45 22.46 6.66
CA SER A 29 23.37 21.33 5.74
C SER A 29 21.92 20.87 5.69
N PRO A 30 21.22 20.98 4.54
CA PRO A 30 19.90 20.43 4.42
C PRO A 30 20.02 18.93 4.71
N SER A 31 19.35 18.44 5.72
CA SER A 31 19.20 17.00 5.92
C SER A 31 18.65 16.46 4.61
N ALA A 32 19.45 15.72 3.86
CA ALA A 32 18.96 15.00 2.71
C ALA A 32 17.89 14.06 3.24
N VAL A 33 16.61 14.42 3.07
CA VAL A 33 15.50 13.53 3.32
C VAL A 33 15.66 12.42 2.28
N TYR A 34 16.26 11.32 2.69
CA TYR A 34 16.29 10.12 1.86
C TYR A 34 14.86 9.67 1.68
N ALA A 35 14.37 9.75 0.45
CA ALA A 35 13.09 9.14 0.11
C ALA A 35 13.14 7.66 0.52
N GLY A 36 12.15 7.20 1.28
CA GLY A 36 12.08 5.82 1.71
C GLY A 36 11.94 4.85 0.53
N ALA A 37 12.09 3.57 0.81
CA ALA A 37 12.07 2.54 -0.23
C ALA A 37 10.75 2.49 -1.02
N LEU A 38 9.61 2.74 -0.35
CA LEU A 38 8.30 2.78 -1.02
C LEU A 38 8.13 4.03 -1.86
N THR A 39 8.58 5.19 -1.38
CA THR A 39 8.61 6.43 -2.16
C THR A 39 9.43 6.26 -3.44
N GLN A 40 10.62 5.64 -3.35
CA GLN A 40 11.47 5.37 -4.52
C GLN A 40 10.80 4.38 -5.49
N ARG A 41 10.14 3.33 -4.94
CA ARG A 41 9.42 2.35 -5.75
C ARG A 41 8.30 3.00 -6.56
N ILE A 42 7.49 3.85 -5.93
CA ILE A 42 6.41 4.59 -6.59
C ILE A 42 6.98 5.49 -7.70
N ALA A 43 8.06 6.22 -7.43
CA ALA A 43 8.70 7.09 -8.40
C ALA A 43 9.27 6.32 -9.62
N ALA A 44 9.61 5.04 -9.45
CA ALA A 44 10.10 4.18 -10.53
C ALA A 44 8.99 3.58 -11.40
N PHE A 45 7.71 3.74 -11.03
CA PHE A 45 6.60 3.21 -11.84
C PHE A 45 6.56 3.85 -13.25
N PRO A 46 6.29 3.10 -14.32
CA PRO A 46 6.00 1.66 -14.42
C PRO A 46 7.24 0.77 -14.62
N LYS A 47 8.45 1.27 -14.43
CA LYS A 47 9.71 0.56 -14.68
C LYS A 47 10.09 -0.36 -13.50
N TRP A 48 9.15 -1.19 -13.05
CA TRP A 48 9.41 -2.18 -12.00
C TRP A 48 9.98 -3.46 -12.60
N HIS A 49 11.08 -3.94 -12.05
CA HIS A 49 11.80 -5.12 -12.55
C HIS A 49 11.79 -6.30 -11.56
N ASP A 50 11.32 -6.07 -10.35
CA ASP A 50 11.34 -7.02 -9.24
C ASP A 50 10.11 -6.86 -8.35
N LYS A 51 9.99 -7.77 -7.37
CA LYS A 51 9.01 -7.68 -6.29
C LYS A 51 9.42 -6.64 -5.26
N PRO A 52 8.47 -6.10 -4.48
CA PRO A 52 8.80 -5.16 -3.41
C PRO A 52 9.61 -5.82 -2.30
N THR A 53 10.49 -5.05 -1.67
CA THR A 53 11.09 -5.48 -0.41
C THR A 53 10.08 -5.30 0.72
N VAL A 54 9.58 -6.41 1.26
CA VAL A 54 8.58 -6.43 2.32
C VAL A 54 9.02 -7.34 3.47
N GLN A 55 8.53 -7.05 4.68
CA GLN A 55 8.69 -7.92 5.83
C GLN A 55 7.52 -8.91 5.91
N PRO A 56 7.69 -10.10 6.50
CA PRO A 56 6.57 -10.99 6.82
C PRO A 56 5.49 -10.24 7.58
N VAL A 57 4.21 -10.55 7.30
CA VAL A 57 3.10 -9.88 7.97
C VAL A 57 2.99 -10.29 9.43
N GLU A 58 2.83 -9.29 10.31
CA GLU A 58 2.48 -9.46 11.71
C GLU A 58 1.24 -8.63 12.01
N GLY A 59 0.18 -9.25 12.51
CA GLY A 59 -1.10 -8.58 12.79
C GLY A 59 -1.75 -7.99 11.55
N ASP A 60 -2.58 -6.94 11.74
CA ASP A 60 -3.21 -6.23 10.63
C ASP A 60 -2.41 -4.98 10.22
N LEU A 61 -2.66 -4.45 9.03
CA LEU A 61 -2.11 -3.17 8.59
C LEU A 61 -2.75 -2.05 9.40
N VAL A 62 -1.90 -1.27 10.07
CA VAL A 62 -2.30 -0.10 10.87
C VAL A 62 -2.24 1.14 10.01
N TYR A 63 -3.32 1.90 10.03
CA TYR A 63 -3.48 3.17 9.32
C TYR A 63 -3.39 4.36 10.26
N PRO A 64 -3.07 5.57 9.77
CA PRO A 64 -3.15 6.81 10.54
C PRO A 64 -4.56 7.09 11.05
N ASP A 65 -4.67 7.83 12.17
CA ASP A 65 -5.95 8.15 12.81
C ASP A 65 -6.93 8.88 11.90
N TRP A 66 -6.43 9.71 10.98
CA TRP A 66 -7.28 10.45 10.05
C TRP A 66 -8.02 9.56 9.04
N MET A 67 -7.63 8.29 8.89
CA MET A 67 -8.36 7.31 8.07
C MET A 67 -9.64 6.80 8.74
N VAL A 68 -9.83 6.96 10.06
CA VAL A 68 -11.01 6.46 10.78
C VAL A 68 -12.32 6.94 10.14
N GLY A 69 -13.22 6.01 9.91
CA GLY A 69 -14.57 6.29 9.43
C GLY A 69 -14.97 5.47 8.20
N THR A 70 -16.18 5.76 7.72
CA THR A 70 -16.69 5.23 6.46
C THR A 70 -16.54 6.32 5.40
N TRP A 71 -16.00 5.93 4.26
CA TRP A 71 -15.67 6.83 3.16
C TRP A 71 -16.36 6.39 1.88
N LYS A 72 -16.88 7.35 1.12
CA LYS A 72 -17.19 7.16 -0.29
C LYS A 72 -15.86 7.22 -1.04
N MET A 73 -15.42 6.10 -1.59
CA MET A 73 -14.20 6.01 -2.39
C MET A 73 -14.55 6.00 -3.87
N THR A 74 -13.92 6.89 -4.63
CA THR A 74 -13.91 6.86 -6.10
C THR A 74 -12.54 6.34 -6.54
N SER A 75 -12.53 5.24 -7.29
CA SER A 75 -11.34 4.60 -7.86
C SER A 75 -11.36 4.74 -9.37
N THR A 76 -10.30 5.29 -9.96
CA THR A 76 -10.16 5.45 -11.41
C THR A 76 -8.87 4.79 -11.86
N LEU A 77 -8.96 3.76 -12.71
CA LEU A 77 -7.80 3.18 -13.37
C LEU A 77 -7.29 4.18 -14.42
N VAL A 78 -6.10 4.72 -14.23
CA VAL A 78 -5.54 5.77 -15.12
C VAL A 78 -4.43 5.25 -16.02
N GLU A 79 -3.80 4.14 -15.65
CA GLU A 79 -2.75 3.52 -16.47
C GLU A 79 -2.73 2.01 -16.26
N MET A 80 -2.47 1.27 -17.34
CA MET A 80 -2.25 -0.18 -17.32
C MET A 80 -1.16 -0.55 -18.31
N VAL A 81 -0.21 -1.38 -17.86
CA VAL A 81 0.95 -1.82 -18.65
C VAL A 81 1.14 -3.31 -18.48
N ALA A 82 1.43 -4.01 -19.59
CA ALA A 82 1.88 -5.40 -19.60
C ALA A 82 3.35 -5.44 -20.04
N PRO A 83 4.32 -5.37 -19.09
CA PRO A 83 5.74 -5.16 -19.44
C PRO A 83 6.36 -6.28 -20.26
N LEU A 84 5.76 -7.48 -20.20
CA LEU A 84 6.26 -8.68 -20.89
C LEU A 84 5.35 -9.13 -22.06
N ALA A 85 4.44 -8.26 -22.50
CA ALA A 85 3.62 -8.56 -23.68
C ALA A 85 4.46 -8.47 -24.96
N PRO A 86 4.14 -9.26 -26.00
CA PRO A 86 3.04 -10.24 -26.07
C PRO A 86 3.39 -11.61 -25.46
N GLU A 87 4.64 -11.88 -25.06
CA GLU A 87 5.12 -13.20 -24.66
C GLU A 87 4.42 -13.70 -23.38
N VAL A 88 4.19 -12.78 -22.42
CA VAL A 88 3.56 -13.08 -21.14
C VAL A 88 2.52 -12.02 -20.82
N THR A 89 1.27 -12.46 -20.64
CA THR A 89 0.16 -11.63 -20.16
C THR A 89 -0.63 -12.38 -19.10
N THR A 90 -1.41 -11.68 -18.27
CA THR A 90 -2.32 -12.30 -17.31
C THR A 90 -3.70 -12.49 -17.92
N PRO A 91 -4.45 -13.55 -17.54
CA PRO A 91 -5.86 -13.64 -17.84
C PRO A 91 -6.59 -12.39 -17.34
N GLY A 92 -7.43 -11.79 -18.18
CA GLY A 92 -8.23 -10.62 -17.81
C GLY A 92 -7.50 -9.27 -17.92
N PHE A 93 -6.22 -9.22 -18.31
CA PHE A 93 -5.53 -7.93 -18.50
C PHE A 93 -6.29 -7.03 -19.47
N GLU A 94 -6.62 -7.53 -20.67
CA GLU A 94 -7.36 -6.74 -21.66
C GLU A 94 -8.77 -6.37 -21.20
N GLY A 95 -9.45 -7.22 -20.42
CA GLY A 95 -10.77 -6.90 -19.86
C GLY A 95 -10.77 -5.74 -18.86
N ASN A 96 -9.61 -5.40 -18.28
CA ASN A 96 -9.49 -4.22 -17.43
C ASN A 96 -9.44 -2.91 -18.23
N ARG A 97 -9.21 -2.98 -19.55
CA ARG A 97 -9.21 -1.81 -20.44
C ARG A 97 -10.56 -1.09 -20.46
N ASP A 98 -11.65 -1.81 -20.25
CA ASP A 98 -13.00 -1.24 -20.19
C ASP A 98 -13.18 -0.29 -18.97
N PHE A 99 -12.35 -0.43 -17.95
CA PHE A 99 -12.32 0.43 -16.77
C PHE A 99 -11.35 1.60 -16.87
N LEU A 100 -10.55 1.68 -17.94
CA LEU A 100 -9.57 2.76 -18.09
C LEU A 100 -10.28 4.11 -18.16
N ASN A 101 -9.88 5.04 -17.27
CA ASN A 101 -10.48 6.36 -17.08
C ASN A 101 -11.97 6.36 -16.71
N THR A 102 -12.52 5.20 -16.31
CA THR A 102 -13.90 5.07 -15.84
C THR A 102 -13.93 5.05 -14.31
N PRO A 103 -14.54 6.03 -13.64
CA PRO A 103 -14.64 6.04 -12.18
C PRO A 103 -15.53 4.91 -11.68
N VAL A 104 -15.04 4.16 -10.70
CA VAL A 104 -15.80 3.14 -9.97
C VAL A 104 -15.97 3.63 -8.53
N ILE A 105 -17.21 3.64 -8.04
CA ILE A 105 -17.56 4.19 -6.73
C ILE A 105 -17.95 3.06 -5.80
N CYS A 106 -17.38 3.05 -4.59
CA CYS A 106 -17.77 2.13 -3.52
C CYS A 106 -17.62 2.80 -2.16
N GLN A 107 -18.08 2.13 -1.12
CA GLN A 107 -17.81 2.53 0.26
C GLN A 107 -16.65 1.71 0.83
N VAL A 108 -15.78 2.35 1.60
CA VAL A 108 -14.73 1.71 2.36
C VAL A 108 -14.75 2.19 3.80
N ARG A 109 -14.32 1.33 4.72
CA ARG A 109 -14.40 1.59 6.15
C ARG A 109 -13.10 1.25 6.86
N PHE A 110 -12.66 2.17 7.71
CA PHE A 110 -11.52 2.00 8.61
C PHE A 110 -12.00 2.18 10.04
N VAL A 111 -11.68 1.24 10.91
CA VAL A 111 -12.24 1.16 12.25
C VAL A 111 -11.15 0.92 13.29
N PRO A 112 -11.40 1.29 14.57
CA PRO A 112 -10.55 0.84 15.65
C PRO A 112 -10.55 -0.69 15.76
N SER A 113 -9.39 -1.30 15.93
CA SER A 113 -9.19 -2.77 15.92
C SER A 113 -10.07 -3.50 16.93
N ASN A 114 -10.32 -2.89 18.10
CA ASN A 114 -11.20 -3.43 19.14
C ASN A 114 -12.67 -3.58 18.69
N VAL A 115 -13.13 -2.86 17.68
CA VAL A 115 -14.48 -3.00 17.11
C VAL A 115 -14.62 -4.31 16.36
N LEU A 116 -13.60 -4.71 15.59
CA LEU A 116 -13.59 -5.97 14.85
C LEU A 116 -13.50 -7.18 15.80
N GLU A 117 -12.72 -7.08 16.85
CA GLU A 117 -12.62 -8.13 17.88
C GLU A 117 -13.95 -8.33 18.62
N ARG A 118 -14.63 -7.24 18.96
CA ARG A 118 -15.95 -7.29 19.63
C ARG A 118 -17.01 -8.01 18.78
N ASN A 119 -16.96 -7.84 17.47
CA ASN A 119 -17.88 -8.51 16.55
C ASN A 119 -17.59 -10.01 16.39
N LYS A 120 -16.40 -10.48 16.78
CA LYS A 120 -16.04 -11.91 16.82
C LYS A 120 -16.49 -12.61 18.09
N ALA A 121 -16.61 -11.88 19.19
CA ALA A 121 -17.00 -12.42 20.49
C ALA A 121 -18.53 -12.52 20.61
N VAL A 122 -19.16 -13.54 20.01
CA VAL A 122 -20.54 -13.92 20.29
C VAL A 122 -20.54 -14.92 21.45
N ILE A 123 -20.23 -14.46 22.67
CA ILE A 123 -20.55 -15.18 23.91
C ILE A 123 -21.30 -14.21 24.82
N PRO A 124 -22.63 -14.38 25.01
CA PRO A 124 -23.46 -13.39 25.68
C PRO A 124 -23.22 -13.25 27.19
N PHE A 125 -22.40 -14.05 27.83
CA PHE A 125 -22.47 -14.18 29.29
C PHE A 125 -21.21 -13.84 30.10
N LEU A 126 -20.09 -13.46 29.54
CA LEU A 126 -18.92 -13.06 30.34
C LEU A 126 -18.09 -11.96 29.70
N SER A 127 -18.65 -10.79 29.54
CA SER A 127 -17.87 -9.58 29.24
C SER A 127 -17.49 -8.87 30.53
N LEU A 128 -16.40 -9.28 31.13
CA LEU A 128 -15.66 -8.42 32.05
C LEU A 128 -15.05 -7.27 31.25
N PRO A 129 -15.30 -6.01 31.61
CA PRO A 129 -14.68 -4.88 30.93
C PRO A 129 -13.19 -4.83 31.27
N THR A 130 -12.37 -5.53 30.54
CA THR A 130 -10.94 -5.25 30.51
C THR A 130 -10.76 -3.93 29.78
N LYS A 131 -10.67 -2.83 30.53
CA LYS A 131 -10.16 -1.55 30.02
C LYS A 131 -8.71 -1.77 29.62
N SER A 132 -8.47 -2.19 28.37
CA SER A 132 -7.16 -2.03 27.77
C SER A 132 -6.93 -0.53 27.58
N LEU A 133 -5.99 0.03 28.34
CA LEU A 133 -5.53 1.43 28.25
C LEU A 133 -4.72 1.70 26.96
N THR A 134 -4.52 0.68 26.13
CA THR A 134 -3.84 0.83 24.85
C THR A 134 -4.80 1.48 23.83
N LYS A 135 -4.35 2.57 23.21
CA LYS A 135 -5.05 3.23 22.12
C LYS A 135 -5.37 2.17 21.03
N ALA A 136 -6.65 2.06 20.67
CA ALA A 136 -7.04 1.13 19.63
C ALA A 136 -6.44 1.56 18.28
N LEU A 137 -5.77 0.63 17.61
CA LEU A 137 -5.15 0.86 16.31
C LEU A 137 -6.22 0.95 15.22
N VAL A 138 -6.03 1.83 14.24
CA VAL A 138 -6.93 1.96 13.09
C VAL A 138 -6.59 0.89 12.06
N VAL A 139 -7.56 0.08 11.68
CA VAL A 139 -7.41 -1.00 10.69
C VAL A 139 -8.51 -0.96 9.64
N SER A 140 -8.24 -1.52 8.47
CA SER A 140 -9.23 -1.67 7.40
C SER A 140 -10.26 -2.73 7.79
N ASP A 141 -11.57 -2.45 7.64
CA ASP A 141 -12.59 -3.50 7.65
C ASP A 141 -12.51 -4.28 6.32
N ARG A 142 -11.56 -5.21 6.25
CA ARG A 142 -11.22 -5.93 5.02
C ARG A 142 -12.40 -6.68 4.41
N ALA A 143 -13.31 -7.23 5.25
CA ALA A 143 -14.49 -7.95 4.76
C ALA A 143 -15.49 -6.99 4.11
N PHE A 144 -15.77 -5.87 4.78
CA PHE A 144 -16.66 -4.82 4.24
C PHE A 144 -16.08 -4.22 2.96
N ASN A 145 -14.81 -3.79 3.01
CA ASN A 145 -14.14 -3.12 1.89
C ASN A 145 -13.98 -4.05 0.69
N GLY A 146 -13.60 -5.30 0.93
CA GLY A 146 -13.49 -6.32 -0.11
C GLY A 146 -14.83 -6.62 -0.79
N LEU A 147 -15.91 -6.72 -0.03
CA LEU A 147 -17.25 -6.95 -0.60
C LEU A 147 -17.74 -5.73 -1.39
N SER A 148 -17.58 -4.53 -0.82
CA SER A 148 -18.02 -3.29 -1.46
C SER A 148 -17.29 -3.06 -2.79
N LEU A 149 -15.96 -3.17 -2.79
CA LEU A 149 -15.14 -3.02 -3.98
C LEU A 149 -15.45 -4.10 -5.03
N ALA A 150 -15.51 -5.37 -4.60
CA ALA A 150 -15.79 -6.47 -5.52
C ALA A 150 -17.18 -6.33 -6.17
N LYS A 151 -18.20 -5.88 -5.44
CA LYS A 151 -19.53 -5.60 -6.00
C LYS A 151 -19.51 -4.41 -6.97
N ALA A 152 -18.73 -3.37 -6.70
CA ALA A 152 -18.63 -2.22 -7.58
C ALA A 152 -18.06 -2.57 -8.97
N TYR A 153 -17.10 -3.52 -9.03
CA TYR A 153 -16.52 -3.99 -10.28
C TYR A 153 -17.27 -5.16 -10.93
N LEU A 154 -17.84 -6.07 -10.13
CA LEU A 154 -18.34 -7.36 -10.60
C LEU A 154 -19.85 -7.52 -10.42
N GLY A 155 -20.52 -6.56 -9.77
CA GLY A 155 -21.94 -6.59 -9.51
C GLY A 155 -22.36 -7.82 -8.69
N ASP A 156 -23.50 -8.38 -9.05
CA ASP A 156 -24.09 -9.53 -8.36
C ASP A 156 -23.36 -10.86 -8.54
N ARG A 157 -22.29 -10.90 -9.32
CA ARG A 157 -21.44 -12.09 -9.43
C ARG A 157 -20.76 -12.44 -8.11
N VAL A 158 -20.54 -11.44 -7.23
CA VAL A 158 -19.94 -11.64 -5.91
C VAL A 158 -21.04 -11.99 -4.91
N PHE A 159 -20.90 -13.15 -4.27
CA PHE A 159 -21.83 -13.61 -3.25
C PHE A 159 -21.45 -13.10 -1.86
N ARG A 160 -20.21 -13.34 -1.43
CA ARG A 160 -19.74 -13.01 -0.08
C ARG A 160 -18.22 -12.82 -0.04
N VAL A 161 -17.78 -11.94 0.87
CA VAL A 161 -16.37 -11.80 1.28
C VAL A 161 -16.30 -11.98 2.80
N TRP A 162 -15.29 -12.68 3.28
CA TRP A 162 -15.00 -12.81 4.71
C TRP A 162 -13.51 -12.89 4.97
N VAL A 163 -13.13 -12.51 6.16
CA VAL A 163 -11.77 -12.64 6.71
C VAL A 163 -11.77 -13.81 7.68
N ASP A 164 -10.66 -14.53 7.73
CA ASP A 164 -10.46 -15.61 8.70
C ASP A 164 -10.54 -15.06 10.14
N SER A 165 -11.17 -15.80 11.03
CA SER A 165 -11.39 -15.35 12.42
C SER A 165 -10.09 -15.30 13.23
N GLY A 166 -9.10 -16.11 12.88
CA GLY A 166 -7.80 -16.19 13.55
C GLY A 166 -6.69 -15.39 12.88
N ASP A 167 -6.89 -14.95 11.61
CA ASP A 167 -5.84 -14.27 10.84
C ASP A 167 -6.44 -13.18 9.93
N PRO A 168 -6.27 -11.89 10.27
CA PRO A 168 -6.80 -10.78 9.48
C PRO A 168 -6.18 -10.69 8.07
N ASN A 169 -5.07 -11.37 7.85
CA ASN A 169 -4.37 -11.37 6.57
C ASN A 169 -4.94 -12.40 5.58
N ARG A 170 -5.94 -13.20 5.98
CA ARG A 170 -6.59 -14.21 5.15
C ARG A 170 -8.01 -13.80 4.79
N MET A 171 -8.23 -13.52 3.53
CA MET A 171 -9.53 -13.13 3.00
C MET A 171 -9.99 -14.12 1.93
N THR A 172 -11.28 -14.44 1.93
CA THR A 172 -11.91 -15.27 0.91
C THR A 172 -13.07 -14.54 0.28
N THR A 173 -13.07 -14.48 -1.06
CA THR A 173 -14.20 -14.01 -1.87
C THR A 173 -14.87 -15.21 -2.52
N LYS A 174 -16.18 -15.39 -2.28
CA LYS A 174 -17.02 -16.41 -2.94
C LYS A 174 -17.88 -15.76 -4.01
N PHE A 175 -17.87 -16.37 -5.21
CA PHE A 175 -18.70 -15.98 -6.34
C PHE A 175 -19.96 -16.86 -6.41
N ARG A 176 -21.01 -16.41 -7.13
CA ARG A 176 -22.26 -17.16 -7.25
C ARG A 176 -22.13 -18.46 -8.05
N ASP A 177 -21.15 -18.53 -8.94
CA ASP A 177 -20.83 -19.69 -9.78
C ASP A 177 -19.90 -20.71 -9.09
N ASN A 178 -19.88 -20.72 -7.76
CA ASN A 178 -19.05 -21.58 -6.89
C ASN A 178 -17.54 -21.35 -6.99
N ARG A 179 -17.07 -20.38 -7.77
CA ARG A 179 -15.66 -19.96 -7.75
C ARG A 179 -15.30 -19.27 -6.44
N LYS A 180 -14.04 -19.36 -6.06
CA LYS A 180 -13.49 -18.68 -4.88
C LYS A 180 -12.15 -18.05 -5.19
N LEU A 181 -11.91 -16.88 -4.61
CA LEU A 181 -10.60 -16.27 -4.56
C LEU A 181 -10.14 -16.24 -3.10
N PHE A 182 -9.03 -16.89 -2.83
CA PHE A 182 -8.32 -16.81 -1.56
C PHE A 182 -7.18 -15.81 -1.72
N SER A 183 -7.10 -14.85 -0.81
CA SER A 183 -6.04 -13.83 -0.77
C SER A 183 -5.37 -13.86 0.59
N PHE A 184 -4.05 -14.03 0.60
CA PHE A 184 -3.24 -14.11 1.81
C PHE A 184 -2.18 -13.02 1.72
N ALA A 185 -2.23 -12.00 2.59
CA ALA A 185 -1.11 -11.08 2.73
C ALA A 185 0.08 -11.85 3.31
N THR A 186 1.20 -11.83 2.61
CA THR A 186 2.42 -12.57 2.98
C THR A 186 3.57 -11.66 3.34
N GLY A 187 3.52 -10.42 2.86
CA GLY A 187 4.53 -9.41 3.13
C GLY A 187 3.91 -8.03 3.22
N ARG A 188 4.53 -7.16 4.03
CA ARG A 188 4.09 -5.79 4.22
C ARG A 188 5.27 -4.86 4.44
N SER A 189 5.16 -3.65 3.94
CA SER A 189 6.04 -2.54 4.24
C SER A 189 5.23 -1.27 4.40
N VAL A 190 5.63 -0.39 5.32
CA VAL A 190 4.95 0.86 5.62
C VAL A 190 5.97 1.98 5.70
N GLU A 191 5.59 3.14 5.19
CA GLU A 191 6.39 4.36 5.24
C GLU A 191 5.48 5.53 5.58
N GLN A 192 5.88 6.38 6.50
CA GLN A 192 5.17 7.60 6.84
C GLN A 192 6.13 8.79 6.74
N PRO A 193 6.23 9.42 5.57
CA PRO A 193 7.16 10.52 5.33
C PRO A 193 6.91 11.72 6.24
N ASP A 194 5.64 11.98 6.55
CA ASP A 194 5.19 13.04 7.45
C ASP A 194 3.78 12.72 8.00
N PRO A 195 3.18 13.56 8.88
CA PRO A 195 1.87 13.27 9.48
C PRO A 195 0.71 13.13 8.49
N ASP A 196 0.75 13.78 7.33
CA ASP A 196 -0.32 13.80 6.34
C ASP A 196 -0.09 12.81 5.18
N HIS A 197 1.10 12.20 5.09
CA HIS A 197 1.43 11.21 4.07
C HIS A 197 1.63 9.82 4.70
N PHE A 198 1.03 8.81 4.08
CA PHE A 198 1.14 7.43 4.51
C PHE A 198 1.23 6.51 3.29
N ILE A 199 2.25 5.67 3.25
CA ILE A 199 2.46 4.70 2.17
C ILE A 199 2.45 3.30 2.76
N ALA A 200 1.66 2.40 2.16
CA ALA A 200 1.64 1.00 2.53
C ALA A 200 1.76 0.13 1.28
N SER A 201 2.58 -0.89 1.39
CA SER A 201 2.71 -1.95 0.38
C SER A 201 2.38 -3.28 1.01
N GLU A 202 1.47 -4.04 0.40
CA GLU A 202 1.16 -5.42 0.78
C GLU A 202 1.37 -6.34 -0.42
N LEU A 203 2.03 -7.48 -0.17
CA LEU A 203 2.21 -8.55 -1.13
C LEU A 203 1.26 -9.70 -0.77
N PHE A 204 0.35 -10.01 -1.68
CA PHE A 204 -0.65 -11.06 -1.51
C PHE A 204 -0.30 -12.29 -2.35
N GLN A 205 -0.40 -13.46 -1.75
CA GLN A 205 -0.54 -14.72 -2.47
C GLN A 205 -2.02 -14.89 -2.79
N GLN A 206 -2.36 -15.06 -4.05
CA GLN A 206 -3.73 -15.29 -4.48
C GLN A 206 -3.89 -16.68 -5.09
N PHE A 207 -4.98 -17.34 -4.72
CA PHE A 207 -5.41 -18.60 -5.31
C PHE A 207 -6.86 -18.48 -5.77
N PHE A 208 -7.05 -18.51 -7.08
CA PHE A 208 -8.36 -18.53 -7.70
C PHE A 208 -8.76 -19.98 -7.97
N GLN A 209 -9.73 -20.47 -7.20
CA GLN A 209 -10.32 -21.78 -7.35
C GLN A 209 -11.48 -21.69 -8.34
N ALA A 210 -11.33 -22.35 -9.48
CA ALA A 210 -12.37 -22.51 -10.50
C ALA A 210 -12.49 -23.98 -10.87
N PRO A 211 -13.71 -24.46 -11.30
CA PRO A 211 -13.91 -25.85 -11.69
C PRO A 211 -12.99 -26.33 -12.81
N GLU A 212 -12.73 -25.46 -13.78
CA GLU A 212 -12.01 -25.81 -15.00
C GLU A 212 -10.48 -25.71 -14.83
N LYS A 213 -9.99 -24.62 -14.26
CA LYS A 213 -8.56 -24.38 -14.10
C LYS A 213 -8.26 -23.48 -12.89
N PRO A 214 -7.63 -24.00 -11.84
CA PRO A 214 -7.16 -23.14 -10.75
C PRO A 214 -6.02 -22.24 -11.23
N TYR A 215 -5.96 -21.03 -10.70
CA TYR A 215 -4.93 -20.05 -11.04
C TYR A 215 -4.30 -19.47 -9.79
N LYS A 216 -2.97 -19.38 -9.79
CA LYS A 216 -2.18 -18.78 -8.69
C LYS A 216 -1.34 -17.64 -9.22
N ASN A 217 -1.27 -16.57 -8.45
CA ASN A 217 -0.37 -15.44 -8.68
C ASN A 217 0.06 -14.80 -7.36
N GLN A 218 0.96 -13.85 -7.44
CA GLN A 218 1.18 -12.86 -6.38
C GLN A 218 0.71 -11.49 -6.89
N VAL A 219 0.17 -10.70 -5.97
CA VAL A 219 -0.27 -9.34 -6.27
C VAL A 219 0.32 -8.42 -5.22
N GLU A 220 1.07 -7.44 -5.68
CA GLU A 220 1.47 -6.30 -4.86
C GLU A 220 0.42 -5.20 -4.99
N THR A 221 0.08 -4.59 -3.87
CA THR A 221 -0.69 -3.35 -3.83
C THR A 221 0.07 -2.34 -2.99
N THR A 222 0.60 -1.32 -3.64
CA THR A 222 1.31 -0.20 -3.00
C THR A 222 0.47 1.05 -3.14
N THR A 223 0.07 1.65 -2.02
CA THR A 223 -0.81 2.83 -1.99
C THR A 223 -0.19 3.96 -1.20
N ALA A 224 -0.07 5.13 -1.82
CA ALA A 224 0.38 6.37 -1.21
C ALA A 224 -0.84 7.26 -0.94
N TYR A 225 -1.16 7.44 0.34
CA TYR A 225 -2.28 8.25 0.81
C TYR A 225 -1.79 9.65 1.20
N THR A 226 -2.59 10.66 0.89
CA THR A 226 -2.38 12.05 1.30
C THR A 226 -3.65 12.58 1.97
N HIS A 227 -3.54 12.96 3.24
CA HIS A 227 -4.59 13.67 3.97
C HIS A 227 -4.62 15.12 3.52
N GLN A 228 -5.77 15.61 3.09
CA GLN A 228 -5.95 16.96 2.57
C GLN A 228 -6.41 17.92 3.67
N PRO A 229 -6.06 19.22 3.60
CA PRO A 229 -6.49 20.23 4.59
C PRO A 229 -8.00 20.35 4.76
N ASN A 230 -8.79 19.97 3.75
CA ASN A 230 -10.26 19.97 3.80
C ASN A 230 -10.85 18.70 4.43
N GLY A 231 -10.01 17.79 4.97
CA GLY A 231 -10.41 16.55 5.60
C GLY A 231 -10.75 15.41 4.63
N THR A 232 -10.57 15.59 3.32
CA THR A 232 -10.63 14.49 2.34
C THR A 232 -9.30 13.76 2.28
N VAL A 233 -9.26 12.58 1.63
CA VAL A 233 -8.02 11.86 1.37
C VAL A 233 -7.92 11.56 -0.12
N THR A 234 -6.74 11.77 -0.69
CA THR A 234 -6.40 11.30 -2.04
C THR A 234 -5.37 10.20 -1.95
N ALA A 235 -5.32 9.31 -2.94
CA ALA A 235 -4.24 8.34 -3.00
C ALA A 235 -3.94 7.92 -4.43
N ASP A 236 -2.68 7.56 -4.67
CA ASP A 236 -2.24 6.81 -5.83
C ASP A 236 -2.00 5.36 -5.42
N GLN A 237 -2.67 4.42 -6.07
CA GLN A 237 -2.52 3.00 -5.82
C GLN A 237 -1.92 2.31 -7.04
N PHE A 238 -0.84 1.60 -6.80
CA PHE A 238 -0.13 0.81 -7.81
C PHE A 238 -0.33 -0.67 -7.50
N THR A 239 -0.75 -1.42 -8.51
CA THR A 239 -0.94 -2.86 -8.40
C THR A 239 -0.06 -3.56 -9.41
N ALA A 240 0.72 -4.54 -8.96
CA ALA A 240 1.55 -5.39 -9.80
C ALA A 240 1.16 -6.85 -9.65
N VAL A 241 1.09 -7.57 -10.76
CA VAL A 241 0.81 -9.02 -10.78
C VAL A 241 2.07 -9.77 -11.18
N TYR A 242 2.43 -10.78 -10.38
CA TYR A 242 3.58 -11.66 -10.59
C TYR A 242 3.10 -13.10 -10.76
N LEU A 243 3.75 -13.83 -11.64
CA LEU A 243 3.46 -15.25 -11.84
C LEU A 243 4.25 -16.10 -10.85
N ASN A 244 3.61 -17.16 -10.34
CA ASN A 244 4.25 -18.14 -9.48
C ASN A 244 4.16 -19.54 -10.07
N PRO A 245 5.12 -20.42 -9.78
CA PRO A 245 4.96 -21.83 -10.06
C PRO A 245 3.65 -22.39 -9.45
N PRO A 246 2.92 -23.29 -10.13
CA PRO A 246 3.29 -23.98 -11.36
C PRO A 246 2.87 -23.28 -12.66
N HIS A 247 2.73 -21.95 -12.70
CA HIS A 247 2.37 -21.29 -13.95
C HIS A 247 3.45 -21.50 -15.01
N PRO A 248 3.13 -21.98 -16.24
CA PRO A 248 4.14 -22.36 -17.24
C PRO A 248 5.12 -21.22 -17.60
N LYS A 249 4.62 -19.98 -17.59
CA LYS A 249 5.42 -18.78 -17.93
C LYS A 249 6.08 -18.13 -16.72
N ALA A 250 5.94 -18.69 -15.50
CA ALA A 250 6.54 -18.11 -14.29
C ALA A 250 8.07 -18.07 -14.40
N PHE A 251 8.68 -19.11 -15.00
CA PHE A 251 10.12 -19.16 -15.20
C PHE A 251 10.62 -18.05 -16.15
N VAL A 252 9.87 -17.75 -17.20
CA VAL A 252 10.21 -16.68 -18.17
C VAL A 252 10.04 -15.30 -17.53
N ALA A 253 8.99 -15.11 -16.73
CA ALA A 253 8.74 -13.85 -16.03
C ALA A 253 9.75 -13.58 -14.91
N GLY A 254 10.18 -14.62 -14.17
CA GLY A 254 10.99 -14.47 -12.98
C GLY A 254 10.26 -13.62 -11.94
N ASP A 255 10.96 -12.68 -11.35
CA ASP A 255 10.40 -11.73 -10.38
C ASP A 255 9.84 -10.45 -11.02
N ARG A 256 9.79 -10.38 -12.35
CA ARG A 256 9.24 -9.21 -13.05
C ARG A 256 7.72 -9.23 -13.04
N PRO A 257 7.06 -8.06 -12.88
CA PRO A 257 5.62 -7.97 -13.00
C PRO A 257 5.17 -8.27 -14.43
N VAL A 258 4.05 -8.97 -14.58
CA VAL A 258 3.44 -9.30 -15.88
C VAL A 258 2.25 -8.40 -16.21
N ALA A 259 1.73 -7.69 -15.19
CA ALA A 259 0.75 -6.64 -15.36
C ALA A 259 0.96 -5.58 -14.28
N LEU A 260 0.82 -4.34 -14.65
CA LEU A 260 0.92 -3.16 -13.80
C LEU A 260 -0.31 -2.29 -14.02
N TYR A 261 -0.85 -1.76 -12.92
CA TYR A 261 -2.01 -0.87 -12.92
C TYR A 261 -1.76 0.31 -11.98
N HIS A 262 -2.15 1.51 -12.40
CA HIS A 262 -2.17 2.70 -11.57
C HIS A 262 -3.59 3.20 -11.43
N TYR A 263 -4.04 3.35 -10.20
CA TYR A 263 -5.35 3.91 -9.84
C TYR A 263 -5.18 5.22 -9.09
N ARG A 264 -6.03 6.19 -9.39
CA ARG A 264 -6.25 7.36 -8.53
C ARG A 264 -7.47 7.14 -7.67
N LEU A 265 -7.29 7.33 -6.36
CA LEU A 265 -8.33 7.14 -5.37
C LEU A 265 -8.67 8.49 -4.73
N GLN A 266 -9.96 8.73 -4.52
CA GLN A 266 -10.47 9.87 -3.78
C GLN A 266 -11.44 9.38 -2.72
N PHE A 267 -11.27 9.87 -1.48
CA PHE A 267 -12.10 9.49 -0.35
C PHE A 267 -12.79 10.75 0.19
N ALA A 268 -14.11 10.72 0.26
CA ALA A 268 -14.95 11.76 0.82
C ALA A 268 -15.91 11.16 1.86
N LYS A 269 -16.23 11.93 2.91
CA LYS A 269 -17.22 11.55 3.93
C LYS A 269 -18.62 11.88 3.49
#